data_b77a87fe6e6c69ff4ad0c9cf6bf8414e
#
_entry.id   b77a87fe6e6c69ff4ad0c9cf6bf8414e
#
_cell.length_a   1.000
_cell.length_b   1.000
_cell.length_c   1.000
_cell.angle_alpha   90.00
_cell.angle_beta   90.00
_cell.angle_gamma   90.00
#
_symmetry.space_group_name_H-M   'P 1'
#
loop_
_entity.id
_entity.type
_entity.pdbx_description
1 polymer ?
#
loop_
_entity_poly.entity_id
_entity_poly.type
_entity_poly.pdbx_seq_one_letter_code
_entity_poly.pdbx_strand_id
1 'polypeptide(L)'
;MLFISACGSGDGNSDTKLGQMNAMSDSLWSKHKAVTSKFRFKLDVIKDRQNYMKWFLKNLKFEDGSRLTEEEKSDAIRYEAVFRVYREISEGYTHTVLSAEELFYEIKGLEKQLKNGVYGDGEDVKKLSGFKKEYASLEKRLLDDAVNAAFIDKQLTGVEPGFQTLQPKMEVIAERLKFTPDSSAE
;
A
#
# COMPACT_ATOMS: atom_id res chain seq x y z
N MET A 1 9.60 -66.88 8.63
CA MET A 1 9.89 -65.81 7.67
C MET A 1 8.79 -64.80 7.75
N LEU A 2 9.08 -63.71 8.41
CA LEU A 2 8.14 -62.59 8.55
C LEU A 2 8.58 -61.51 7.55
N PHE A 3 7.75 -61.23 6.56
CA PHE A 3 7.93 -60.10 5.65
C PHE A 3 7.34 -58.87 6.35
N ILE A 4 8.20 -57.97 6.78
CA ILE A 4 7.82 -56.62 7.16
C ILE A 4 7.82 -55.79 5.88
N SER A 5 6.65 -55.57 5.29
CA SER A 5 6.45 -54.52 4.30
C SER A 5 6.51 -53.18 4.97
N ALA A 6 7.63 -52.51 4.86
CA ALA A 6 7.74 -51.10 5.21
C ALA A 6 7.03 -50.27 4.08
N CYS A 7 5.80 -49.87 4.35
CA CYS A 7 5.16 -48.80 3.59
C CYS A 7 5.78 -47.44 3.98
N GLY A 8 6.88 -47.11 3.33
CA GLY A 8 7.52 -45.79 3.39
C GLY A 8 7.21 -44.98 2.14
N SER A 9 5.97 -44.52 1.94
CA SER A 9 5.61 -43.70 0.78
C SER A 9 4.89 -42.37 1.15
N GLY A 10 5.04 -41.93 2.41
CA GLY A 10 4.43 -40.67 2.89
C GLY A 10 5.35 -39.45 2.92
N ASP A 11 6.64 -39.64 3.11
CA ASP A 11 7.51 -38.54 3.55
C ASP A 11 8.01 -37.62 2.43
N GLY A 12 8.27 -38.13 1.22
CA GLY A 12 8.82 -37.33 0.13
C GLY A 12 7.91 -36.22 -0.41
N ASN A 13 6.58 -36.37 -0.26
CA ASN A 13 5.62 -35.38 -0.73
C ASN A 13 5.41 -34.26 0.30
N SER A 14 5.52 -34.56 1.58
CA SER A 14 5.43 -33.57 2.68
C SER A 14 6.63 -32.63 2.67
N ASP A 15 7.85 -33.14 2.53
CA ASP A 15 9.07 -32.33 2.48
C ASP A 15 9.09 -31.41 1.28
N THR A 16 8.60 -31.86 0.12
CA THR A 16 8.48 -31.01 -1.08
C THR A 16 7.48 -29.88 -0.89
N LYS A 17 6.35 -30.12 -0.23
CA LYS A 17 5.34 -29.08 0.06
C LYS A 17 5.89 -28.07 1.06
N LEU A 18 6.54 -28.52 2.15
CA LEU A 18 7.18 -27.65 3.14
C LEU A 18 8.28 -26.80 2.48
N GLY A 19 9.10 -27.37 1.61
CA GLY A 19 10.12 -26.64 0.85
C GLY A 19 9.52 -25.53 -0.02
N GLN A 20 8.40 -25.79 -0.70
CA GLN A 20 7.70 -24.78 -1.51
C GLN A 20 7.11 -23.65 -0.66
N MET A 21 6.53 -23.97 0.49
CA MET A 21 5.96 -22.97 1.41
C MET A 21 7.04 -22.09 2.02
N ASN A 22 8.16 -22.66 2.47
CA ASN A 22 9.30 -21.90 2.94
C ASN A 22 9.82 -20.94 1.87
N ALA A 23 10.03 -21.42 0.64
CA ALA A 23 10.49 -20.56 -0.45
C ALA A 23 9.53 -19.41 -0.75
N MET A 24 8.20 -19.66 -0.73
CA MET A 24 7.20 -18.60 -0.92
C MET A 24 7.22 -17.60 0.23
N SER A 25 7.19 -18.06 1.48
CA SER A 25 7.17 -17.17 2.64
C SER A 25 8.44 -16.31 2.74
N ASP A 26 9.61 -16.89 2.50
CA ASP A 26 10.89 -16.18 2.55
C ASP A 26 10.99 -15.14 1.42
N SER A 27 10.56 -15.50 0.21
CA SER A 27 10.51 -14.58 -0.92
C SER A 27 9.53 -13.43 -0.67
N LEU A 28 8.31 -13.73 -0.19
CA LEU A 28 7.29 -12.72 0.11
C LEU A 28 7.80 -11.75 1.19
N TRP A 29 8.38 -12.27 2.26
CA TRP A 29 8.92 -11.46 3.35
C TRP A 29 10.11 -10.60 2.92
N SER A 30 11.00 -11.14 2.09
CA SER A 30 12.12 -10.39 1.53
C SER A 30 11.65 -9.21 0.68
N LYS A 31 10.66 -9.43 -0.19
CA LYS A 31 10.08 -8.39 -1.04
C LYS A 31 9.32 -7.35 -0.23
N HIS A 32 8.49 -7.80 0.73
CA HIS A 32 7.81 -6.93 1.67
C HIS A 32 8.79 -5.99 2.37
N LYS A 33 9.87 -6.52 2.96
CA LYS A 33 10.91 -5.72 3.61
C LYS A 33 11.60 -4.76 2.65
N ALA A 34 11.93 -5.21 1.45
CA ALA A 34 12.60 -4.38 0.44
C ALA A 34 11.74 -3.18 0.03
N VAL A 35 10.42 -3.35 -0.02
CA VAL A 35 9.46 -2.30 -0.36
C VAL A 35 9.22 -1.39 0.84
N THR A 36 8.90 -1.93 2.02
CA THR A 36 8.57 -1.15 3.22
C THR A 36 9.75 -0.37 3.80
N SER A 37 10.99 -0.82 3.55
CA SER A 37 12.18 -0.08 3.95
C SER A 37 12.44 1.18 3.13
N LYS A 38 11.93 1.23 1.90
CA LYS A 38 12.17 2.34 0.96
C LYS A 38 11.15 3.45 1.07
N PHE A 39 9.89 3.11 1.38
CA PHE A 39 8.78 4.04 1.32
C PHE A 39 8.12 4.20 2.69
N ARG A 40 8.18 5.42 3.21
CA ARG A 40 7.44 5.85 4.39
C ARG A 40 6.52 6.98 3.97
N PHE A 41 5.28 6.65 3.68
CA PHE A 41 4.29 7.66 3.34
C PHE A 41 3.93 8.53 4.54
N LYS A 42 3.89 9.84 4.30
CA LYS A 42 3.40 10.84 5.28
C LYS A 42 1.90 11.03 5.09
N LEU A 43 1.14 9.95 5.23
CA LEU A 43 -0.28 9.91 4.91
C LEU A 43 -1.09 10.99 5.61
N ASP A 44 -0.89 11.18 6.91
CA ASP A 44 -1.67 12.15 7.70
C ASP A 44 -1.45 13.57 7.17
N VAL A 45 -0.19 13.96 7.00
CA VAL A 45 0.16 15.29 6.49
C VAL A 45 -0.40 15.54 5.09
N ILE A 46 -0.32 14.53 4.21
CA ILE A 46 -0.82 14.67 2.84
C ILE A 46 -2.34 14.66 2.79
N LYS A 47 -3.01 13.89 3.64
CA LYS A 47 -4.46 13.88 3.75
C LYS A 47 -4.99 15.26 4.18
N ASP A 48 -4.37 15.86 5.18
CA ASP A 48 -4.74 17.20 5.64
C ASP A 48 -4.50 18.24 4.55
N ARG A 49 -3.36 18.20 3.87
CA ARG A 49 -3.06 19.09 2.73
C ARG A 49 -4.05 18.90 1.60
N GLN A 50 -4.39 17.68 1.24
CA GLN A 50 -5.36 17.38 0.18
C GLN A 50 -6.75 17.90 0.53
N ASN A 51 -7.21 17.68 1.76
CA ASN A 51 -8.50 18.17 2.24
C ASN A 51 -8.54 19.70 2.22
N TYR A 52 -7.48 20.35 2.71
CA TYR A 52 -7.33 21.80 2.64
C TYR A 52 -7.36 22.33 1.21
N MET A 53 -6.61 21.72 0.28
CA MET A 53 -6.58 22.13 -1.12
C MET A 53 -7.94 21.95 -1.80
N LYS A 54 -8.62 20.82 -1.55
CA LYS A 54 -9.96 20.56 -2.08
C LYS A 54 -10.97 21.61 -1.60
N TRP A 55 -10.93 21.91 -0.31
CA TRP A 55 -11.77 22.96 0.29
C TRP A 55 -11.44 24.33 -0.33
N PHE A 56 -10.16 24.67 -0.37
CA PHE A 56 -9.68 25.94 -0.90
C PHE A 56 -10.14 26.17 -2.35
N LEU A 57 -9.92 25.20 -3.23
CA LEU A 57 -10.34 25.27 -4.64
C LEU A 57 -11.87 25.34 -4.79
N LYS A 58 -12.62 24.66 -3.94
CA LYS A 58 -14.10 24.73 -3.95
C LYS A 58 -14.59 26.12 -3.61
N ASN A 59 -13.93 26.83 -2.71
CA ASN A 59 -14.36 28.12 -2.18
C ASN A 59 -13.71 29.32 -2.90
N LEU A 60 -12.59 29.11 -3.59
CA LEU A 60 -11.86 30.16 -4.30
C LEU A 60 -12.72 30.94 -5.30
N LYS A 61 -13.64 30.27 -5.99
CA LYS A 61 -14.56 30.88 -6.97
C LYS A 61 -15.62 31.81 -6.37
N PHE A 62 -15.76 31.84 -5.05
CA PHE A 62 -16.68 32.74 -4.35
C PHE A 62 -15.99 34.00 -3.82
N GLU A 63 -14.67 34.10 -3.98
CA GLU A 63 -13.91 35.28 -3.59
C GLU A 63 -13.83 36.25 -4.75
N ASP A 64 -14.65 37.32 -4.71
CA ASP A 64 -14.52 38.47 -5.60
C ASP A 64 -13.20 39.20 -5.31
N GLY A 65 -12.29 39.22 -6.26
CA GLY A 65 -10.99 39.85 -6.13
C GLY A 65 -9.89 38.94 -5.60
N SER A 66 -9.92 37.65 -5.99
CA SER A 66 -8.83 36.69 -5.72
C SER A 66 -7.45 37.33 -5.91
N ARG A 67 -6.62 37.27 -4.86
CA ARG A 67 -5.23 37.73 -4.89
C ARG A 67 -4.28 36.76 -5.60
N LEU A 68 -4.80 35.63 -6.08
CA LEU A 68 -4.05 34.68 -6.86
C LEU A 68 -4.07 35.06 -8.34
N THR A 69 -2.91 35.01 -8.94
CA THR A 69 -2.79 35.07 -10.41
C THR A 69 -3.36 33.79 -11.04
N GLU A 70 -3.60 33.81 -12.35
CA GLU A 70 -4.06 32.59 -13.07
C GLU A 70 -3.02 31.47 -13.01
N GLU A 71 -1.72 31.80 -12.95
CA GLU A 71 -0.64 30.84 -12.76
C GLU A 71 -0.71 30.20 -11.37
N GLU A 72 -0.87 30.99 -10.32
CA GLU A 72 -1.02 30.52 -8.94
C GLU A 72 -2.27 29.64 -8.75
N LYS A 73 -3.37 29.96 -9.43
CA LYS A 73 -4.58 29.11 -9.45
C LYS A 73 -4.31 27.76 -10.13
N SER A 74 -3.61 27.80 -11.27
CA SER A 74 -3.20 26.60 -11.98
C SER A 74 -2.29 25.73 -11.13
N ASP A 75 -1.34 26.33 -10.42
CA ASP A 75 -0.48 25.63 -9.47
C ASP A 75 -1.27 25.00 -8.31
N ALA A 76 -2.23 25.73 -7.75
CA ALA A 76 -3.10 25.19 -6.70
C ALA A 76 -3.85 23.93 -7.16
N ILE A 77 -4.39 23.93 -8.37
CA ILE A 77 -5.04 22.76 -8.99
C ILE A 77 -4.04 21.60 -9.15
N ARG A 78 -2.83 21.90 -9.58
CA ARG A 78 -1.77 20.89 -9.75
C ARG A 78 -1.38 20.28 -8.41
N TYR A 79 -1.27 21.06 -7.34
CA TYR A 79 -0.94 20.56 -6.02
C TYR A 79 -2.05 19.64 -5.46
N GLU A 80 -3.32 20.04 -5.60
CA GLU A 80 -4.43 19.17 -5.22
C GLU A 80 -4.37 17.84 -5.96
N ALA A 81 -4.15 17.84 -7.27
CA ALA A 81 -4.05 16.64 -8.06
C ALA A 81 -2.91 15.72 -7.59
N VAL A 82 -1.72 16.28 -7.28
CA VAL A 82 -0.58 15.51 -6.76
C VAL A 82 -0.90 14.93 -5.39
N PHE A 83 -1.48 15.71 -4.47
CA PHE A 83 -1.84 15.24 -3.13
C PHE A 83 -2.91 14.15 -3.18
N ARG A 84 -3.91 14.27 -4.04
CA ARG A 84 -4.95 13.27 -4.25
C ARG A 84 -4.36 11.95 -4.76
N VAL A 85 -3.54 12.00 -5.80
CA VAL A 85 -2.89 10.81 -6.37
C VAL A 85 -1.91 10.19 -5.35
N TYR A 86 -1.19 10.99 -4.60
CA TYR A 86 -0.31 10.52 -3.53
C TYR A 86 -1.10 9.72 -2.48
N ARG A 87 -2.23 10.25 -2.05
CA ARG A 87 -3.10 9.57 -1.09
C ARG A 87 -3.61 8.25 -1.64
N GLU A 88 -4.15 8.23 -2.87
CA GLU A 88 -4.69 7.03 -3.51
C GLU A 88 -3.61 5.93 -3.63
N ILE A 89 -2.41 6.29 -4.08
CA ILE A 89 -1.28 5.35 -4.17
C ILE A 89 -0.87 4.84 -2.78
N SER A 90 -0.81 5.71 -1.78
CA SER A 90 -0.41 5.34 -0.41
C SER A 90 -1.41 4.40 0.25
N GLU A 91 -2.71 4.63 0.05
CA GLU A 91 -3.78 3.77 0.57
C GLU A 91 -3.71 2.37 -0.10
N GLY A 92 -3.56 2.32 -1.43
CA GLY A 92 -3.38 1.07 -2.18
C GLY A 92 -2.13 0.29 -1.73
N TYR A 93 -1.01 0.97 -1.62
CA TYR A 93 0.25 0.42 -1.11
C TYR A 93 0.09 -0.18 0.29
N THR A 94 -0.52 0.56 1.22
CA THR A 94 -0.75 0.08 2.59
C THR A 94 -1.57 -1.20 2.59
N HIS A 95 -2.63 -1.26 1.78
CA HIS A 95 -3.44 -2.45 1.64
C HIS A 95 -2.62 -3.64 1.11
N THR A 96 -1.79 -3.44 0.08
CA THR A 96 -0.96 -4.51 -0.49
C THR A 96 0.08 -5.02 0.51
N VAL A 97 0.69 -4.11 1.29
CA VAL A 97 1.66 -4.46 2.36
C VAL A 97 0.99 -5.31 3.44
N LEU A 98 -0.17 -4.90 3.95
CA LEU A 98 -0.91 -5.66 4.96
C LEU A 98 -1.35 -7.03 4.43
N SER A 99 -1.86 -7.11 3.19
CA SER A 99 -2.22 -8.40 2.58
C SER A 99 -1.01 -9.34 2.43
N ALA A 100 0.17 -8.79 2.17
CA ALA A 100 1.40 -9.59 2.09
C ALA A 100 1.83 -10.12 3.48
N GLU A 101 1.65 -9.34 4.54
CA GLU A 101 1.87 -9.78 5.91
C GLU A 101 0.88 -10.88 6.33
N GLU A 102 -0.40 -10.70 6.03
CA GLU A 102 -1.44 -11.69 6.31
C GLU A 102 -1.12 -13.02 5.63
N LEU A 103 -0.86 -13.00 4.32
CA LEU A 103 -0.50 -14.21 3.57
C LEU A 103 0.77 -14.88 4.11
N PHE A 104 1.78 -14.10 4.51
CA PHE A 104 2.98 -14.65 5.14
C PHE A 104 2.65 -15.44 6.39
N TYR A 105 1.82 -14.88 7.30
CA TYR A 105 1.44 -15.57 8.53
C TYR A 105 0.54 -16.77 8.28
N GLU A 106 -0.34 -16.73 7.27
CA GLU A 106 -1.16 -17.88 6.88
C GLU A 106 -0.30 -19.04 6.36
N ILE A 107 0.71 -18.76 5.50
CA ILE A 107 1.67 -19.76 5.02
C ILE A 107 2.44 -20.35 6.21
N LYS A 108 2.93 -19.53 7.14
CA LYS A 108 3.64 -20.02 8.35
C LYS A 108 2.73 -20.85 9.26
N GLY A 109 1.46 -20.50 9.35
CA GLY A 109 0.45 -21.30 10.07
C GLY A 109 0.27 -22.67 9.45
N LEU A 110 0.14 -22.76 8.13
CA LEU A 110 0.01 -24.03 7.41
C LEU A 110 1.29 -24.88 7.51
N GLU A 111 2.48 -24.28 7.42
CA GLU A 111 3.74 -24.97 7.66
C GLU A 111 3.76 -25.68 9.02
N LYS A 112 3.35 -24.98 10.07
CA LYS A 112 3.27 -25.54 11.44
C LYS A 112 2.29 -26.69 11.53
N GLN A 113 1.12 -26.56 10.87
CA GLN A 113 0.10 -27.61 10.87
C GLN A 113 0.56 -28.87 10.13
N LEU A 114 1.25 -28.71 8.97
CA LEU A 114 1.84 -29.82 8.23
C LEU A 114 2.93 -30.56 9.04
N LYS A 115 3.81 -29.81 9.73
CA LYS A 115 4.82 -30.39 10.62
C LYS A 115 4.22 -31.19 11.76
N ASN A 116 3.04 -30.82 12.23
CA ASN A 116 2.32 -31.47 13.31
C ASN A 116 1.39 -32.61 12.82
N GLY A 117 1.35 -32.94 11.54
CA GLY A 117 0.51 -34.00 10.97
C GLY A 117 -0.99 -33.73 11.05
N VAL A 118 -1.42 -32.49 11.11
CA VAL A 118 -2.82 -32.10 11.34
C VAL A 118 -3.70 -32.25 10.10
N TYR A 119 -3.13 -32.32 8.90
CA TYR A 119 -3.88 -32.40 7.65
C TYR A 119 -4.02 -33.82 7.11
N GLY A 120 -5.29 -34.18 6.77
CA GLY A 120 -5.61 -35.34 5.97
C GLY A 120 -5.37 -35.13 4.48
N ASP A 121 -5.39 -36.22 3.72
CA ASP A 121 -5.06 -36.26 2.29
C ASP A 121 -5.86 -35.24 1.45
N GLY A 122 -5.15 -34.30 0.85
CA GLY A 122 -5.64 -33.41 -0.19
C GLY A 122 -6.05 -31.98 0.23
N GLU A 123 -6.33 -31.71 1.50
CA GLU A 123 -6.66 -30.34 1.96
C GLU A 123 -5.46 -29.39 1.89
N ASP A 124 -4.29 -29.89 2.26
CA ASP A 124 -3.03 -29.17 2.19
C ASP A 124 -2.65 -28.78 0.76
N VAL A 125 -2.89 -29.68 -0.22
CA VAL A 125 -2.65 -29.41 -1.64
C VAL A 125 -3.54 -28.28 -2.15
N LYS A 126 -4.82 -28.29 -1.77
CA LYS A 126 -5.78 -27.26 -2.15
C LYS A 126 -5.39 -25.90 -1.58
N LYS A 127 -5.03 -25.84 -0.28
CA LYS A 127 -4.55 -24.61 0.37
C LYS A 127 -3.27 -24.10 -0.25
N LEU A 128 -2.28 -24.98 -0.48
CA LEU A 128 -1.04 -24.59 -1.13
C LEU A 128 -1.26 -24.01 -2.54
N SER A 129 -2.19 -24.59 -3.31
CA SER A 129 -2.56 -24.06 -4.63
C SER A 129 -3.21 -22.68 -4.53
N GLY A 130 -4.03 -22.44 -3.51
CA GLY A 130 -4.61 -21.11 -3.20
C GLY A 130 -3.51 -20.09 -2.91
N PHE A 131 -2.60 -20.42 -1.99
CA PHE A 131 -1.49 -19.55 -1.61
C PHE A 131 -0.56 -19.22 -2.78
N LYS A 132 -0.29 -20.16 -3.69
CA LYS A 132 0.51 -19.89 -4.89
C LYS A 132 -0.11 -18.83 -5.79
N LYS A 133 -1.44 -18.88 -5.98
CA LYS A 133 -2.15 -17.88 -6.80
C LYS A 133 -2.13 -16.52 -6.14
N GLU A 134 -2.39 -16.48 -4.85
CA GLU A 134 -2.40 -15.25 -4.07
C GLU A 134 -1.01 -14.64 -3.97
N TYR A 135 0.02 -15.43 -3.71
CA TYR A 135 1.42 -15.02 -3.73
C TYR A 135 1.79 -14.34 -5.05
N ALA A 136 1.47 -14.98 -6.19
CA ALA A 136 1.82 -14.42 -7.50
C ALA A 136 1.10 -13.08 -7.75
N SER A 137 -0.14 -12.94 -7.30
CA SER A 137 -0.90 -11.70 -7.39
C SER A 137 -0.31 -10.60 -6.51
N LEU A 138 0.03 -10.93 -5.25
CA LEU A 138 0.62 -9.98 -4.29
C LEU A 138 2.04 -9.57 -4.68
N GLU A 139 2.85 -10.49 -5.17
CA GLU A 139 4.19 -10.21 -5.68
C GLU A 139 4.17 -9.15 -6.77
N LYS A 140 3.27 -9.32 -7.76
CA LYS A 140 3.11 -8.35 -8.83
C LYS A 140 2.66 -6.99 -8.28
N ARG A 141 1.64 -6.96 -7.40
CA ARG A 141 1.15 -5.72 -6.81
C ARG A 141 2.22 -4.99 -6.00
N LEU A 142 3.02 -5.71 -5.18
CA LEU A 142 4.14 -5.11 -4.44
C LEU A 142 5.15 -4.43 -5.36
N LEU A 143 5.46 -5.02 -6.51
CA LEU A 143 6.37 -4.42 -7.48
C LEU A 143 5.76 -3.18 -8.15
N ASP A 144 4.50 -3.27 -8.58
CA ASP A 144 3.78 -2.16 -9.22
C ASP A 144 3.62 -0.99 -8.23
N ASP A 145 3.24 -1.27 -6.99
CA ASP A 145 3.07 -0.27 -5.94
C ASP A 145 4.40 0.39 -5.56
N ALA A 146 5.52 -0.35 -5.58
CA ALA A 146 6.84 0.22 -5.35
C ALA A 146 7.25 1.22 -6.44
N VAL A 147 6.91 0.93 -7.71
CA VAL A 147 7.16 1.84 -8.84
C VAL A 147 6.28 3.08 -8.72
N ASN A 148 4.99 2.90 -8.44
CA ASN A 148 4.02 3.98 -8.27
C ASN A 148 4.40 4.88 -7.07
N ALA A 149 4.83 4.28 -5.95
CA ALA A 149 5.28 5.01 -4.78
C ALA A 149 6.51 5.87 -5.06
N ALA A 150 7.51 5.33 -5.78
CA ALA A 150 8.70 6.09 -6.17
C ALA A 150 8.36 7.25 -7.11
N PHE A 151 7.44 7.02 -8.05
CA PHE A 151 6.99 8.04 -8.98
C PHE A 151 6.28 9.19 -8.25
N ILE A 152 5.32 8.89 -7.38
CA ILE A 152 4.53 9.93 -6.70
C ILE A 152 5.35 10.68 -5.65
N ASP A 153 6.30 10.04 -4.98
CA ASP A 153 7.23 10.71 -4.06
C ASP A 153 8.08 11.75 -4.79
N LYS A 154 8.54 11.42 -6.01
CA LYS A 154 9.23 12.37 -6.88
C LYS A 154 8.34 13.54 -7.31
N GLN A 155 7.06 13.27 -7.64
CA GLN A 155 6.11 14.33 -7.99
C GLN A 155 5.85 15.25 -6.80
N LEU A 156 5.65 14.68 -5.61
CA LEU A 156 5.46 15.45 -4.37
C LEU A 156 6.67 16.34 -4.08
N THR A 157 7.88 15.78 -4.16
CA THR A 157 9.13 16.55 -3.98
C THR A 157 9.26 17.68 -4.98
N GLY A 158 8.81 17.48 -6.22
CA GLY A 158 8.84 18.49 -7.27
C GLY A 158 7.85 19.64 -7.09
N VAL A 159 6.71 19.41 -6.43
CA VAL A 159 5.70 20.45 -6.19
C VAL A 159 5.82 21.12 -4.82
N GLU A 160 6.52 20.51 -3.87
CA GLU A 160 6.63 20.99 -2.48
C GLU A 160 7.16 22.44 -2.36
N PRO A 161 8.25 22.85 -3.05
CA PRO A 161 8.74 24.23 -2.95
C PRO A 161 7.71 25.28 -3.42
N GLY A 162 7.02 24.99 -4.51
CA GLY A 162 5.96 25.88 -5.03
C GLY A 162 4.76 25.93 -4.09
N PHE A 163 4.35 24.79 -3.50
CA PHE A 163 3.30 24.75 -2.49
C PHE A 163 3.65 25.61 -1.28
N GLN A 164 4.87 25.48 -0.74
CA GLN A 164 5.33 26.28 0.39
C GLN A 164 5.34 27.80 0.08
N THR A 165 5.64 28.18 -1.16
CA THR A 165 5.60 29.58 -1.59
C THR A 165 4.17 30.11 -1.69
N LEU A 166 3.22 29.29 -2.15
CA LEU A 166 1.83 29.67 -2.34
C LEU A 166 1.02 29.60 -1.04
N GLN A 167 1.39 28.72 -0.11
CA GLN A 167 0.66 28.45 1.12
C GLN A 167 0.32 29.70 1.95
N PRO A 168 1.24 30.66 2.19
CA PRO A 168 0.91 31.88 2.97
C PRO A 168 -0.18 32.74 2.33
N LYS A 169 -0.22 32.82 1.00
CA LYS A 169 -1.28 33.52 0.29
C LYS A 169 -2.62 32.81 0.43
N MET A 170 -2.60 31.49 0.33
CA MET A 170 -3.79 30.66 0.51
C MET A 170 -4.36 30.75 1.93
N GLU A 171 -3.51 30.79 2.93
CA GLU A 171 -3.92 30.95 4.35
C GLU A 171 -4.63 32.28 4.58
N VAL A 172 -4.11 33.39 4.06
CA VAL A 172 -4.78 34.70 4.13
C VAL A 172 -6.16 34.69 3.47
N ILE A 173 -6.29 33.99 2.34
CA ILE A 173 -7.60 33.83 1.65
C ILE A 173 -8.52 32.93 2.48
N ALA A 174 -8.01 31.82 3.00
CA ALA A 174 -8.76 30.86 3.80
C ALA A 174 -9.32 31.47 5.09
N GLU A 175 -8.55 32.31 5.76
CA GLU A 175 -9.02 33.05 6.94
C GLU A 175 -10.23 33.94 6.64
N ARG A 176 -10.24 34.59 5.47
CA ARG A 176 -11.39 35.41 5.04
C ARG A 176 -12.60 34.57 4.72
N LEU A 177 -12.40 33.39 4.14
CA LEU A 177 -13.46 32.44 3.82
C LEU A 177 -13.92 31.64 5.05
N LYS A 178 -13.36 31.92 6.23
CA LYS A 178 -13.67 31.25 7.52
C LYS A 178 -13.49 29.73 7.44
N PHE A 179 -12.29 29.34 6.99
CA PHE A 179 -11.93 27.91 7.02
C PHE A 179 -11.98 27.36 8.44
N THR A 180 -12.81 26.32 8.64
CA THR A 180 -12.82 25.50 9.85
C THR A 180 -12.37 24.10 9.47
N PRO A 181 -11.32 23.53 10.08
CA PRO A 181 -10.78 22.21 9.71
C PRO A 181 -11.80 21.08 9.71
N ASP A 182 -12.81 21.16 10.58
CA ASP A 182 -13.85 20.13 10.73
C ASP A 182 -14.94 20.15 9.63
N SER A 183 -14.97 21.18 8.78
CA SER A 183 -15.96 21.28 7.69
C SER A 183 -15.60 20.52 6.42
N SER A 184 -14.46 19.82 6.39
CA SER A 184 -13.94 19.09 5.22
C SER A 184 -14.26 17.60 5.21
N ALA A 185 -15.05 17.10 6.19
CA ALA A 185 -15.34 15.68 6.38
C ALA A 185 -16.69 15.21 5.80
N GLU A 186 -17.39 16.03 4.98
CA GLU A 186 -18.60 15.62 4.25
C GLU A 186 -18.34 15.32 2.76
#